data_a607c9a08d7678d083d62395959e0077
#
_entry.id   a607c9a08d7678d083d62395959e0077
#
_cell.length_a   1.000
_cell.length_b   1.000
_cell.length_c   1.000
_cell.angle_alpha   90.00
_cell.angle_beta   90.00
_cell.angle_gamma   90.00
#
_symmetry.space_group_name_H-M   'P 1'
#
loop_
_entity.id
_entity.type
_entity.pdbx_description
1 polymer ?
#
loop_
_entity_poly.entity_id
_entity_poly.type
_entity_poly.pdbx_seq_one_letter_code
_entity_poly.pdbx_strand_id
1 'polypeptide(L)'
;MTKQTSRTPSHDIEPVFFSRWSTKAFTGDEIPDATLFQSFEAARWAPSGSNGQPWRFIYSKRDSETWDQFLGLLNERNQVWAANASALVVLLSKKKRLTSDGLVPQRSHSFDAGAAWSNFAHQTYLSGWSTRAIGGFDRPAARASLAIPDDFEIEVFISVGKPADKSALPELLQSANRPSDRLPLSSLVSDGSFASAWAE
;
A
#
# COMPACT_ATOMS: atom_id res chain seq x y z
N MET A 1 4.92 -16.03 -26.47
CA MET A 1 6.23 -15.73 -25.86
C MET A 1 5.99 -14.77 -24.71
N THR A 2 6.02 -15.25 -23.47
CA THR A 2 5.92 -14.43 -22.27
C THR A 2 7.21 -13.62 -22.15
N LYS A 3 7.13 -12.30 -22.35
CA LYS A 3 8.24 -11.40 -22.02
C LYS A 3 8.59 -11.62 -20.55
N GLN A 4 9.76 -12.20 -20.30
CA GLN A 4 10.35 -12.27 -18.98
C GLN A 4 10.64 -10.82 -18.58
N THR A 5 9.93 -10.28 -17.62
CA THR A 5 10.13 -8.92 -17.13
C THR A 5 11.45 -8.90 -16.39
N SER A 6 12.51 -8.39 -17.02
CA SER A 6 13.76 -8.12 -16.33
C SER A 6 13.61 -6.81 -15.56
N ARG A 7 13.28 -6.88 -14.27
CA ARG A 7 13.28 -5.72 -13.38
C ARG A 7 14.73 -5.32 -13.07
N THR A 8 15.42 -4.85 -14.09
CA THR A 8 16.82 -4.44 -14.00
C THR A 8 16.85 -2.91 -13.90
N PRO A 9 17.31 -2.36 -12.77
CA PRO A 9 17.49 -0.93 -12.64
C PRO A 9 18.62 -0.44 -13.55
N SER A 10 18.50 0.80 -14.10
CA SER A 10 19.53 1.42 -14.93
C SER A 10 20.65 2.09 -14.12
N HIS A 11 20.50 2.17 -12.82
CA HIS A 11 21.47 2.69 -11.86
C HIS A 11 21.58 1.76 -10.67
N ASP A 12 22.71 1.81 -9.96
CA ASP A 12 22.91 1.04 -8.74
C ASP A 12 22.03 1.58 -7.62
N ILE A 13 21.08 0.76 -7.15
CA ILE A 13 20.13 1.07 -6.07
C ILE A 13 19.92 -0.17 -5.21
N GLU A 14 19.49 0.04 -3.97
CA GLU A 14 19.20 -1.05 -3.04
C GLU A 14 18.17 -2.05 -3.61
N PRO A 15 18.44 -3.37 -3.52
CA PRO A 15 17.61 -4.42 -4.10
C PRO A 15 16.13 -4.37 -3.69
N VAL A 16 15.80 -3.88 -2.50
CA VAL A 16 14.43 -3.79 -2.00
C VAL A 16 13.53 -2.98 -2.96
N PHE A 17 14.04 -1.95 -3.62
CA PHE A 17 13.26 -1.09 -4.50
C PHE A 17 12.77 -1.77 -5.77
N PHE A 18 13.55 -2.70 -6.31
CA PHE A 18 13.16 -3.41 -7.54
C PHE A 18 12.74 -4.86 -7.31
N SER A 19 13.06 -5.47 -6.16
CA SER A 19 12.66 -6.83 -5.84
C SER A 19 11.25 -6.90 -5.25
N ARG A 20 10.86 -5.94 -4.40
CA ARG A 20 9.52 -5.87 -3.85
C ARG A 20 8.48 -5.65 -4.97
N TRP A 21 7.40 -6.42 -4.96
CA TRP A 21 6.25 -6.25 -5.84
C TRP A 21 4.94 -6.58 -5.12
N SER A 22 3.82 -6.23 -5.75
CA SER A 22 2.49 -6.35 -5.15
C SER A 22 1.82 -7.65 -5.58
N THR A 23 2.17 -8.77 -4.93
CA THR A 23 1.51 -10.06 -5.17
C THR A 23 0.06 -10.06 -4.66
N LYS A 24 -0.76 -10.96 -5.22
CA LYS A 24 -2.09 -11.35 -4.71
C LYS A 24 -2.08 -12.73 -4.08
N ALA A 25 -1.00 -13.51 -4.29
CA ALA A 25 -0.87 -14.87 -3.77
C ALA A 25 -0.28 -14.82 -2.36
N PHE A 26 -1.04 -15.29 -1.40
CA PHE A 26 -0.67 -15.40 0.00
C PHE A 26 -0.91 -16.83 0.50
N THR A 27 -0.07 -17.29 1.44
CA THR A 27 -0.19 -18.64 2.03
C THR A 27 -1.36 -18.75 3.00
N GLY A 28 -1.78 -17.64 3.57
CA GLY A 28 -2.71 -17.62 4.70
C GLY A 28 -2.04 -17.80 6.06
N ASP A 29 -0.71 -17.81 6.15
CA ASP A 29 -0.01 -17.87 7.43
C ASP A 29 -0.33 -16.64 8.30
N GLU A 30 -0.39 -16.83 9.59
CA GLU A 30 -0.54 -15.73 10.55
C GLU A 30 0.74 -14.88 10.60
N ILE A 31 0.59 -13.55 10.50
CA ILE A 31 1.71 -12.64 10.71
C ILE A 31 1.94 -12.41 12.21
N PRO A 32 3.19 -12.57 12.72
CA PRO A 32 3.50 -12.20 14.09
C PRO A 32 3.27 -10.70 14.33
N ASP A 33 2.71 -10.34 15.49
CA ASP A 33 2.47 -8.94 15.84
C ASP A 33 3.75 -8.11 15.77
N ALA A 34 4.86 -8.62 16.27
CA ALA A 34 6.14 -7.94 16.19
C ALA A 34 6.52 -7.58 14.76
N THR A 35 6.29 -8.46 13.78
CA THR A 35 6.59 -8.22 12.36
C THR A 35 5.66 -7.18 11.75
N LEU A 36 4.36 -7.25 12.06
CA LEU A 36 3.39 -6.27 11.58
C LEU A 36 3.71 -4.88 12.16
N PHE A 37 4.01 -4.80 13.46
CA PHE A 37 4.34 -3.54 14.12
C PHE A 37 5.69 -2.95 13.68
N GLN A 38 6.67 -3.76 13.29
CA GLN A 38 7.89 -3.27 12.61
C GLN A 38 7.55 -2.50 11.33
N SER A 39 6.54 -2.94 10.57
CA SER A 39 6.12 -2.26 9.35
C SER A 39 5.43 -0.92 9.66
N PHE A 40 4.60 -0.84 10.70
CA PHE A 40 4.03 0.42 11.18
C PHE A 40 5.11 1.36 11.71
N GLU A 41 6.10 0.83 12.42
CA GLU A 41 7.23 1.64 12.92
C GLU A 41 8.02 2.26 11.75
N ALA A 42 8.32 1.50 10.70
CA ALA A 42 8.98 2.05 9.51
C ALA A 42 8.13 3.14 8.83
N ALA A 43 6.81 2.94 8.75
CA ALA A 43 5.88 3.94 8.22
C ALA A 43 5.92 5.25 9.02
N ARG A 44 6.02 5.15 10.35
CA ARG A 44 6.08 6.29 11.27
C ARG A 44 7.28 7.21 11.00
N TRP A 45 8.38 6.67 10.46
CA TRP A 45 9.60 7.41 10.14
C TRP A 45 9.58 8.06 8.74
N ALA A 46 8.46 8.04 8.04
CA ALA A 46 8.35 8.74 6.77
C ALA A 46 8.51 10.26 6.96
N PRO A 47 9.06 10.98 5.97
CA PRO A 47 9.05 12.44 5.97
C PRO A 47 7.63 12.97 5.75
N SER A 48 7.35 14.17 6.27
CA SER A 48 6.08 14.86 6.03
C SER A 48 6.21 16.36 6.09
N GLY A 49 5.36 17.08 5.37
CA GLY A 49 5.34 18.53 5.34
C GLY A 49 5.18 19.11 6.75
N SER A 50 6.13 19.94 7.17
CA SER A 50 6.20 20.53 8.53
C SER A 50 6.11 19.49 9.66
N ASN A 51 6.59 18.28 9.41
CA ASN A 51 6.48 17.13 10.32
C ASN A 51 5.02 16.85 10.77
N GLY A 52 4.05 17.09 9.88
CA GLY A 52 2.62 17.01 10.18
C GLY A 52 2.10 15.60 10.43
N GLN A 53 2.83 14.57 10.01
CA GLN A 53 2.57 13.15 10.28
C GLN A 53 1.08 12.79 10.13
N PRO A 54 0.47 13.00 8.93
CA PRO A 54 -0.97 12.92 8.73
C PRO A 54 -1.51 11.49 8.72
N TRP A 55 -0.65 10.49 8.52
CA TRP A 55 -1.06 9.09 8.39
C TRP A 55 -1.66 8.53 9.67
N ARG A 56 -2.70 7.72 9.51
CA ARG A 56 -3.28 6.86 10.53
C ARG A 56 -3.53 5.50 9.91
N PHE A 57 -3.41 4.46 10.71
CA PHE A 57 -3.62 3.09 10.29
C PHE A 57 -4.69 2.45 11.17
N ILE A 58 -5.68 1.82 10.54
CA ILE A 58 -6.61 0.91 11.20
C ILE A 58 -6.33 -0.47 10.61
N TYR A 59 -6.25 -1.51 11.41
CA TYR A 59 -5.96 -2.83 10.91
C TYR A 59 -6.85 -3.91 11.52
N SER A 60 -6.98 -5.01 10.79
CA SER A 60 -7.59 -6.24 11.24
C SER A 60 -6.69 -7.40 10.85
N LYS A 61 -6.38 -8.31 11.77
CA LYS A 61 -5.71 -9.58 11.49
C LYS A 61 -6.74 -10.60 11.04
N ARG A 62 -6.34 -11.53 10.18
CA ARG A 62 -7.17 -12.67 9.83
C ARG A 62 -7.58 -13.44 11.09
N ASP A 63 -8.77 -14.00 11.08
CA ASP A 63 -9.39 -14.74 12.19
C ASP A 63 -9.68 -13.89 13.45
N SER A 64 -9.54 -12.55 13.39
CA SER A 64 -10.02 -11.65 14.42
C SER A 64 -11.52 -11.33 14.23
N GLU A 65 -12.17 -10.83 15.28
CA GLU A 65 -13.60 -10.47 15.25
C GLU A 65 -13.95 -9.42 14.18
N THR A 66 -12.96 -8.59 13.77
CA THR A 66 -13.16 -7.53 12.77
C THR A 66 -12.80 -7.94 11.35
N TRP A 67 -12.30 -9.17 11.14
CA TRP A 67 -11.79 -9.61 9.83
C TRP A 67 -12.84 -9.57 8.73
N ASP A 68 -14.00 -10.17 8.97
CA ASP A 68 -15.07 -10.25 7.97
C ASP A 68 -15.61 -8.86 7.61
N GLN A 69 -15.65 -7.94 8.58
CA GLN A 69 -15.99 -6.54 8.34
C GLN A 69 -15.00 -5.90 7.37
N PHE A 70 -13.69 -6.03 7.60
CA PHE A 70 -12.65 -5.45 6.73
C PHE A 70 -12.65 -6.07 5.35
N LEU A 71 -12.77 -7.39 5.26
CA LEU A 71 -12.80 -8.11 3.99
C LEU A 71 -14.05 -7.72 3.18
N GLY A 72 -15.21 -7.62 3.81
CA GLY A 72 -16.48 -7.25 3.18
C GLY A 72 -16.51 -5.83 2.63
N LEU A 73 -15.62 -4.93 3.08
CA LEU A 73 -15.50 -3.57 2.55
C LEU A 73 -14.77 -3.54 1.19
N LEU A 74 -14.01 -4.56 0.85
CA LEU A 74 -13.38 -4.67 -0.46
C LEU A 74 -14.42 -5.05 -1.52
N ASN A 75 -14.20 -4.64 -2.77
CA ASN A 75 -15.03 -5.15 -3.85
C ASN A 75 -14.80 -6.68 -4.05
N GLU A 76 -15.81 -7.39 -4.57
CA GLU A 76 -15.82 -8.86 -4.69
C GLU A 76 -14.55 -9.43 -5.33
N ARG A 77 -14.06 -8.79 -6.41
CA ARG A 77 -12.83 -9.24 -7.10
C ARG A 77 -11.59 -9.21 -6.22
N ASN A 78 -11.55 -8.30 -5.25
CA ASN A 78 -10.44 -8.20 -4.31
C ASN A 78 -10.64 -9.14 -3.11
N GLN A 79 -11.87 -9.36 -2.66
CA GLN A 79 -12.16 -10.31 -1.58
C GLN A 79 -11.63 -11.71 -1.89
N VAL A 80 -11.80 -12.19 -3.15
CA VAL A 80 -11.40 -13.53 -3.60
C VAL A 80 -9.94 -13.87 -3.26
N TRP A 81 -9.02 -12.94 -3.42
CA TRP A 81 -7.60 -13.19 -3.14
C TRP A 81 -7.15 -12.62 -1.80
N ALA A 82 -7.78 -11.54 -1.34
CA ALA A 82 -7.44 -10.90 -0.07
C ALA A 82 -7.85 -11.75 1.15
N ALA A 83 -8.79 -12.67 0.99
CA ALA A 83 -9.19 -13.64 2.04
C ALA A 83 -8.01 -14.47 2.57
N ASN A 84 -6.94 -14.67 1.76
CA ASN A 84 -5.73 -15.36 2.18
C ASN A 84 -4.63 -14.42 2.72
N ALA A 85 -4.91 -13.13 2.85
CA ALA A 85 -3.99 -12.22 3.54
C ALA A 85 -3.98 -12.50 5.05
N SER A 86 -2.89 -12.18 5.71
CA SER A 86 -2.72 -12.32 7.17
C SER A 86 -3.28 -11.12 7.94
N ALA A 87 -3.30 -9.96 7.29
CA ALA A 87 -3.91 -8.74 7.81
C ALA A 87 -4.40 -7.83 6.67
N LEU A 88 -5.43 -7.04 6.97
CA LEU A 88 -5.88 -5.91 6.16
C LEU A 88 -5.67 -4.64 6.96
N VAL A 89 -5.09 -3.63 6.32
CA VAL A 89 -4.80 -2.33 6.92
C VAL A 89 -5.45 -1.26 6.08
N VAL A 90 -6.09 -0.28 6.72
CA VAL A 90 -6.61 0.93 6.09
C VAL A 90 -5.65 2.06 6.38
N LEU A 91 -5.13 2.68 5.35
CA LEU A 91 -4.32 3.89 5.46
C LEU A 91 -5.20 5.13 5.30
N LEU A 92 -5.16 5.98 6.29
CA LEU A 92 -5.84 7.26 6.34
C LEU A 92 -4.84 8.41 6.34
N SER A 93 -5.27 9.57 5.85
CA SER A 93 -4.50 10.80 6.00
C SER A 93 -5.36 11.95 6.51
N LYS A 94 -4.85 12.71 7.50
CA LYS A 94 -5.52 13.85 8.09
C LYS A 94 -5.41 15.07 7.19
N LYS A 95 -6.55 15.62 6.74
CA LYS A 95 -6.62 16.77 5.81
C LYS A 95 -6.24 18.11 6.41
N LYS A 96 -6.23 18.22 7.74
CA LYS A 96 -5.94 19.45 8.47
C LYS A 96 -4.95 19.19 9.59
N ARG A 97 -4.11 20.18 9.91
CA ARG A 97 -3.18 20.17 11.05
C ARG A 97 -3.42 21.37 11.96
N LEU A 98 -3.15 21.21 13.24
CA LEU A 98 -3.18 22.31 14.21
C LEU A 98 -1.88 23.10 14.11
N THR A 99 -1.99 24.42 14.09
CA THR A 99 -0.89 25.40 14.19
C THR A 99 -1.17 26.39 15.30
N SER A 100 -0.26 27.33 15.56
CA SER A 100 -0.51 28.49 16.45
C SER A 100 -1.75 29.29 16.05
N ASP A 101 -2.03 29.35 14.74
CA ASP A 101 -3.13 30.13 14.16
C ASP A 101 -4.43 29.32 13.99
N GLY A 102 -4.46 28.09 14.55
CA GLY A 102 -5.62 27.20 14.48
C GLY A 102 -5.48 26.05 13.48
N LEU A 103 -6.61 25.48 13.06
CA LEU A 103 -6.66 24.37 12.10
C LEU A 103 -6.46 24.90 10.68
N VAL A 104 -5.39 24.44 10.00
CA VAL A 104 -5.08 24.81 8.61
C VAL A 104 -5.08 23.55 7.71
N PRO A 105 -5.41 23.69 6.41
CA PRO A 105 -5.28 22.58 5.47
C PRO A 105 -3.86 22.05 5.39
N GLN A 106 -3.70 20.72 5.42
CA GLN A 106 -2.43 20.04 5.16
C GLN A 106 -2.45 19.52 3.71
N ARG A 107 -2.05 20.34 2.76
CA ARG A 107 -2.15 20.04 1.32
C ARG A 107 -1.38 18.80 0.89
N SER A 108 -0.29 18.48 1.61
CA SER A 108 0.57 17.32 1.32
C SER A 108 0.08 16.02 1.98
N HIS A 109 -1.07 16.00 2.65
CA HIS A 109 -1.48 14.84 3.47
C HIS A 109 -1.46 13.49 2.73
N SER A 110 -1.97 13.43 1.50
CA SER A 110 -1.95 12.20 0.69
C SER A 110 -0.55 11.84 0.19
N PHE A 111 0.27 12.85 -0.18
CA PHE A 111 1.67 12.64 -0.57
C PHE A 111 2.49 12.08 0.60
N ASP A 112 2.33 12.67 1.78
CA ASP A 112 3.01 12.24 3.02
C ASP A 112 2.55 10.81 3.41
N ALA A 113 1.26 10.50 3.27
CA ALA A 113 0.72 9.15 3.50
C ALA A 113 1.29 8.14 2.50
N GLY A 114 1.51 8.55 1.24
CA GLY A 114 2.20 7.75 0.23
C GLY A 114 3.63 7.40 0.62
N ALA A 115 4.37 8.34 1.24
CA ALA A 115 5.71 8.09 1.78
C ALA A 115 5.65 7.06 2.93
N ALA A 116 4.70 7.21 3.86
CA ALA A 116 4.49 6.24 4.94
C ALA A 116 4.13 4.85 4.40
N TRP A 117 3.26 4.76 3.39
CA TRP A 117 2.97 3.52 2.68
C TRP A 117 4.22 2.87 2.08
N SER A 118 5.07 3.65 1.43
CA SER A 118 6.32 3.15 0.84
C SER A 118 7.23 2.51 1.89
N ASN A 119 7.45 3.18 3.02
CA ASN A 119 8.25 2.65 4.12
C ASN A 119 7.64 1.37 4.71
N PHE A 120 6.32 1.36 4.94
CA PHE A 120 5.57 0.18 5.38
C PHE A 120 5.82 -1.01 4.45
N ALA A 121 5.65 -0.81 3.14
CA ALA A 121 5.77 -1.87 2.15
C ALA A 121 7.19 -2.42 2.03
N HIS A 122 8.22 -1.56 2.13
CA HIS A 122 9.61 -1.97 2.08
C HIS A 122 9.99 -2.74 3.34
N GLN A 123 9.62 -2.26 4.53
CA GLN A 123 9.90 -2.98 5.78
C GLN A 123 9.21 -4.34 5.81
N THR A 124 7.95 -4.42 5.40
CA THR A 124 7.23 -5.69 5.31
C THR A 124 7.97 -6.67 4.40
N TYR A 125 8.47 -6.20 3.26
CA TYR A 125 9.24 -7.02 2.32
C TYR A 125 10.57 -7.50 2.93
N LEU A 126 11.32 -6.63 3.60
CA LEU A 126 12.57 -6.97 4.28
C LEU A 126 12.36 -8.01 5.39
N SER A 127 11.18 -8.04 5.99
CA SER A 127 10.79 -9.04 6.99
C SER A 127 10.30 -10.36 6.36
N GLY A 128 10.40 -10.52 5.03
CA GLY A 128 10.00 -11.73 4.29
C GLY A 128 8.49 -11.88 4.09
N TRP A 129 7.75 -10.79 4.20
CA TRP A 129 6.32 -10.69 3.94
C TRP A 129 6.04 -9.82 2.72
N SER A 130 4.82 -9.80 2.24
CA SER A 130 4.43 -9.01 1.08
C SER A 130 3.22 -8.15 1.35
N THR A 131 3.11 -7.07 0.60
CA THR A 131 1.99 -6.14 0.68
C THR A 131 1.43 -5.81 -0.69
N ARG A 132 0.13 -5.50 -0.72
CA ARG A 132 -0.51 -4.93 -1.90
C ARG A 132 -1.51 -3.86 -1.50
N ALA A 133 -1.36 -2.65 -2.05
CA ALA A 133 -2.36 -1.59 -1.93
C ALA A 133 -3.58 -1.93 -2.79
N ILE A 134 -4.78 -1.69 -2.26
CA ILE A 134 -6.08 -2.00 -2.84
C ILE A 134 -6.90 -0.71 -2.91
N GLY A 135 -7.13 -0.21 -4.12
CA GLY A 135 -8.00 0.96 -4.37
C GLY A 135 -9.48 0.60 -4.60
N GLY A 136 -9.77 -0.69 -4.83
CA GLY A 136 -11.12 -1.18 -5.10
C GLY A 136 -11.83 -1.63 -3.83
N PHE A 137 -12.52 -0.70 -3.17
CA PHE A 137 -13.32 -0.91 -1.96
C PHE A 137 -14.47 0.11 -1.91
N ASP A 138 -15.48 -0.15 -1.10
CA ASP A 138 -16.61 0.76 -0.85
C ASP A 138 -16.19 1.86 0.15
N ARG A 139 -15.85 3.06 -0.36
CA ARG A 139 -15.41 4.19 0.48
C ARG A 139 -16.49 4.71 1.44
N PRO A 140 -17.75 4.91 1.02
CA PRO A 140 -18.83 5.28 1.93
C PRO A 140 -19.06 4.27 3.04
N ALA A 141 -19.14 2.98 2.69
CA ALA A 141 -19.30 1.90 3.66
C ALA A 141 -18.11 1.82 4.62
N ALA A 142 -16.88 1.95 4.13
CA ALA A 142 -15.67 1.95 4.95
C ALA A 142 -15.68 3.12 5.95
N ARG A 143 -16.05 4.32 5.51
CA ARG A 143 -16.17 5.50 6.40
C ARG A 143 -17.15 5.26 7.52
N ALA A 144 -18.35 4.78 7.20
CA ALA A 144 -19.40 4.54 8.18
C ALA A 144 -19.03 3.39 9.13
N SER A 145 -18.61 2.26 8.57
CA SER A 145 -18.35 1.02 9.29
C SER A 145 -17.15 1.11 10.24
N LEU A 146 -16.12 1.88 9.86
CA LEU A 146 -14.90 2.10 10.65
C LEU A 146 -14.91 3.42 11.44
N ALA A 147 -16.07 4.13 11.47
CA ALA A 147 -16.28 5.39 12.18
C ALA A 147 -15.19 6.45 11.84
N ILE A 148 -14.80 6.55 10.56
CA ILE A 148 -13.74 7.47 10.13
C ILE A 148 -14.28 8.90 10.00
N PRO A 149 -13.73 9.87 10.75
CA PRO A 149 -14.17 11.27 10.68
C PRO A 149 -13.95 11.91 9.31
N ASP A 150 -14.72 12.94 8.98
CA ASP A 150 -14.66 13.62 7.68
C ASP A 150 -13.36 14.39 7.43
N ASP A 151 -12.60 14.71 8.47
CA ASP A 151 -11.29 15.36 8.37
C ASP A 151 -10.16 14.39 8.00
N PHE A 152 -10.48 13.09 7.79
CA PHE A 152 -9.57 12.09 7.24
C PHE A 152 -9.97 11.68 5.83
N GLU A 153 -8.99 11.53 4.95
CA GLU A 153 -9.13 10.84 3.68
C GLU A 153 -8.81 9.35 3.86
N ILE A 154 -9.59 8.48 3.18
CA ILE A 154 -9.28 7.05 3.10
C ILE A 154 -8.42 6.84 1.86
N GLU A 155 -7.15 6.62 2.02
CA GLU A 155 -6.23 6.50 0.89
C GLU A 155 -6.39 5.15 0.18
N VAL A 156 -6.09 4.07 0.89
CA VAL A 156 -6.12 2.70 0.36
C VAL A 156 -6.36 1.69 1.49
N PHE A 157 -6.84 0.50 1.09
CA PHE A 157 -6.59 -0.71 1.87
C PHE A 157 -5.25 -1.32 1.49
N ILE A 158 -4.63 -2.03 2.41
CA ILE A 158 -3.36 -2.73 2.23
C ILE A 158 -3.54 -4.16 2.73
N SER A 159 -3.38 -5.15 1.85
CA SER A 159 -3.23 -6.54 2.28
C SER A 159 -1.78 -6.80 2.67
N VAL A 160 -1.60 -7.53 3.76
CA VAL A 160 -0.31 -8.02 4.24
C VAL A 160 -0.40 -9.54 4.33
N GLY A 161 0.60 -10.27 3.79
CA GLY A 161 0.58 -11.73 3.86
C GLY A 161 1.93 -12.34 3.48
N LYS A 162 2.13 -13.60 3.87
CA LYS A 162 3.27 -14.40 3.42
C LYS A 162 3.09 -14.70 1.93
N PRO A 163 4.07 -14.38 1.07
CA PRO A 163 3.93 -14.63 -0.36
C PRO A 163 3.85 -16.14 -0.65
N ALA A 164 2.95 -16.52 -1.56
CA ALA A 164 2.78 -17.87 -2.05
C ALA A 164 3.08 -17.96 -3.55
N ASP A 165 3.19 -19.17 -4.07
CA ASP A 165 3.19 -19.40 -5.51
C ASP A 165 1.84 -18.96 -6.12
N LYS A 166 1.89 -18.53 -7.38
CA LYS A 166 0.67 -18.09 -8.09
C LYS A 166 -0.42 -19.16 -8.20
N SER A 167 -0.06 -20.44 -8.09
CA SER A 167 -1.02 -21.57 -8.08
C SER A 167 -1.98 -21.54 -6.87
N ALA A 168 -1.65 -20.78 -5.82
CA ALA A 168 -2.56 -20.53 -4.70
C ALA A 168 -3.74 -19.62 -5.07
N LEU A 169 -3.71 -18.98 -6.26
CA LEU A 169 -4.79 -18.14 -6.78
C LEU A 169 -5.73 -18.92 -7.69
N PRO A 170 -6.99 -18.50 -7.80
CA PRO A 170 -7.87 -18.96 -8.89
C PRO A 170 -7.20 -18.75 -10.25
N GLU A 171 -7.37 -19.67 -11.18
CA GLU A 171 -6.68 -19.70 -12.48
C GLU A 171 -6.77 -18.35 -13.23
N LEU A 172 -7.95 -17.73 -13.20
CA LEU A 172 -8.21 -16.43 -13.82
C LEU A 172 -7.29 -15.31 -13.32
N LEU A 173 -6.76 -15.41 -12.11
CA LEU A 173 -5.89 -14.40 -11.49
C LEU A 173 -4.40 -14.71 -11.64
N GLN A 174 -4.02 -15.93 -11.98
CA GLN A 174 -2.62 -16.37 -12.01
C GLN A 174 -1.78 -15.67 -13.07
N SER A 175 -2.33 -15.48 -14.27
CA SER A 175 -1.61 -14.85 -15.39
C SER A 175 -1.22 -13.39 -15.11
N ALA A 176 -2.08 -12.66 -14.38
CA ALA A 176 -1.87 -11.28 -14.01
C ALA A 176 -1.03 -11.10 -12.72
N ASN A 177 -0.79 -12.20 -11.95
CA ASN A 177 -0.02 -12.15 -10.72
C ASN A 177 1.48 -12.33 -11.00
N ARG A 178 2.10 -11.27 -11.52
CA ARG A 178 3.53 -11.21 -11.86
C ARG A 178 4.10 -9.84 -11.55
N PRO A 179 5.40 -9.74 -11.31
CA PRO A 179 6.09 -8.45 -11.23
C PRO A 179 5.91 -7.66 -12.53
N SER A 180 5.71 -6.35 -12.43
CA SER A 180 5.61 -5.44 -13.56
C SER A 180 6.89 -4.63 -13.73
N ASP A 181 7.21 -4.27 -14.97
CA ASP A 181 8.30 -3.36 -15.28
C ASP A 181 7.95 -1.91 -14.91
N ARG A 182 8.91 -1.04 -15.14
CA ARG A 182 8.76 0.42 -15.03
C ARG A 182 9.07 1.06 -16.39
N LEU A 183 8.55 2.26 -16.58
CA LEU A 183 8.94 3.11 -17.68
C LEU A 183 10.43 3.42 -17.61
N PRO A 184 11.10 3.69 -18.73
CA PRO A 184 12.48 4.16 -18.74
C PRO A 184 12.62 5.45 -17.93
N LEU A 185 13.76 5.61 -17.23
CA LEU A 185 13.99 6.80 -16.40
C LEU A 185 13.91 8.11 -17.22
N SER A 186 14.32 8.08 -18.48
CA SER A 186 14.21 9.21 -19.42
C SER A 186 12.76 9.68 -19.69
N SER A 187 11.77 8.79 -19.44
CA SER A 187 10.35 9.15 -19.52
C SER A 187 9.78 9.71 -18.21
N LEU A 188 10.57 9.80 -17.15
CA LEU A 188 10.13 10.19 -15.82
C LEU A 188 10.88 11.37 -15.25
N VAL A 189 12.06 11.70 -15.81
CA VAL A 189 12.95 12.76 -15.31
C VAL A 189 13.30 13.69 -16.46
N SER A 190 13.18 14.99 -16.21
CA SER A 190 13.59 16.06 -17.15
C SER A 190 14.36 17.13 -16.38
N ASP A 191 15.39 17.68 -17.00
CA ASP A 191 16.17 18.78 -16.45
C ASP A 191 15.51 20.13 -16.76
N GLY A 192 15.34 20.94 -15.73
CA GLY A 192 14.95 22.35 -15.78
C GLY A 192 13.50 22.65 -16.15
N SER A 193 12.81 21.83 -16.98
CA SER A 193 11.46 22.12 -17.43
C SER A 193 10.65 20.85 -17.70
N PHE A 194 9.31 21.00 -17.80
CA PHE A 194 8.43 19.91 -18.20
C PHE A 194 8.76 19.45 -19.62
N ALA A 195 9.05 18.17 -19.79
CA ALA A 195 9.35 17.62 -21.12
C ALA A 195 8.09 17.56 -21.97
N SER A 196 8.11 18.14 -23.18
CA SER A 196 6.96 18.13 -24.10
C SER A 196 6.47 16.71 -24.47
N ALA A 197 7.39 15.72 -24.46
CA ALA A 197 7.06 14.31 -24.67
C ALA A 197 6.20 13.67 -23.56
N TRP A 198 5.95 14.37 -22.44
CA TRP A 198 5.07 13.90 -21.38
C TRP A 198 3.62 14.37 -21.52
N ALA A 199 3.35 15.20 -22.53
CA ALA A 199 2.03 15.79 -22.77
C ALA A 199 1.07 14.88 -23.56
N GLU A 200 1.47 13.65 -23.90
CA GLU A 200 0.68 12.65 -24.63
C GLU A 200 -0.08 11.68 -23.72
#